data_34345fd5c44b1e092b2c6551d778be47
#
_entry.id   34345fd5c44b1e092b2c6551d778be47
#
_cell.length_a   1.000
_cell.length_b   1.000
_cell.length_c   1.000
_cell.angle_alpha   90.00
_cell.angle_beta   90.00
_cell.angle_gamma   90.00
#
_symmetry.space_group_name_H-M   'P 1'
#
loop_
_entity.id
_entity.type
_entity.pdbx_description
1 polymer ?
#
loop_
_entity_poly.entity_id
_entity_poly.type
_entity_poly.pdbx_seq_one_letter_code
_entity_poly.pdbx_strand_id
1 'polypeptide(L)'
;MKRLFITGATGFVGAHVAAIAAAEGAELRVLARSSSNTSRLPKNADVVVGDLREPEKFAAALAGYDALIHVAADYRLWVPDPAEMYKANVEGTRTLLRVAREAGVRRVVYTSSVATMGFKADGTVVDEETAVSELDMIGHYKRSKWMAEQVAIEAARDGQEVIVLNPTTPIGSLDTKPTPTGRIVVDFLNKNFPAYVDTGLNLVDVDEIARMHLVALERGTPGERYILGGENLTLKQILDRLAAISGIAAPTMKVPHAVAMAFAFFDETLTGKMRGKEPRATVEAVRMGRKMMFASSAKAERELGLKVMSVESALKSAVAWFYRNGYVDKTRMSCLGC
;
A
#
# COMPACT_ATOMS: atom_id res chain seq x y z
N MET A 1 -6.94 19.03 20.63
CA MET A 1 -6.34 18.96 19.28
C MET A 1 -5.28 17.86 19.34
N LYS A 2 -5.34 16.82 18.49
CA LYS A 2 -4.36 15.73 18.51
C LYS A 2 -3.08 16.18 17.81
N ARG A 3 -1.93 15.85 18.38
CA ARG A 3 -0.62 16.03 17.77
C ARG A 3 -0.15 14.69 17.22
N LEU A 4 -0.02 14.60 15.90
CA LEU A 4 0.27 13.35 15.20
C LEU A 4 1.63 13.43 14.49
N PHE A 5 2.51 12.48 14.78
CA PHE A 5 3.72 12.26 14.01
C PHE A 5 3.43 11.23 12.91
N ILE A 6 3.66 11.58 11.64
CA ILE A 6 3.33 10.71 10.50
C ILE A 6 4.61 10.42 9.71
N THR A 7 4.92 9.16 9.50
CA THR A 7 5.92 8.75 8.52
C THR A 7 5.24 8.34 7.22
N GLY A 8 5.90 8.58 6.09
CA GLY A 8 5.36 8.19 4.78
C GLY A 8 4.29 9.12 4.20
N ALA A 9 4.08 10.30 4.79
CA ALA A 9 3.10 11.29 4.33
C ALA A 9 3.36 11.82 2.89
N THR A 10 4.54 11.63 2.34
CA THR A 10 4.87 11.96 0.94
C THR A 10 4.53 10.82 -0.05
N GLY A 11 4.10 9.65 0.46
CA GLY A 11 3.66 8.49 -0.33
C GLY A 11 2.15 8.51 -0.60
N PHE A 12 1.66 7.48 -1.32
CA PHE A 12 0.26 7.38 -1.74
C PHE A 12 -0.72 7.38 -0.56
N VAL A 13 -0.71 6.34 0.26
CA VAL A 13 -1.61 6.22 1.42
C VAL A 13 -1.36 7.33 2.45
N GLY A 14 -0.08 7.58 2.78
CA GLY A 14 0.28 8.56 3.81
C GLY A 14 -0.11 10.01 3.47
N ALA A 15 -0.17 10.37 2.17
CA ALA A 15 -0.63 11.69 1.76
C ALA A 15 -2.13 11.89 2.05
N HIS A 16 -2.95 10.87 1.83
CA HIS A 16 -4.37 10.89 2.18
C HIS A 16 -4.56 10.91 3.71
N VAL A 17 -3.78 10.12 4.46
CA VAL A 17 -3.79 10.15 5.93
C VAL A 17 -3.48 11.54 6.45
N ALA A 18 -2.41 12.18 5.96
CA ALA A 18 -2.03 13.52 6.38
C ALA A 18 -3.09 14.57 6.01
N ALA A 19 -3.68 14.46 4.81
CA ALA A 19 -4.72 15.38 4.36
C ALA A 19 -5.98 15.30 5.24
N ILE A 20 -6.46 14.08 5.53
CA ILE A 20 -7.66 13.87 6.37
C ILE A 20 -7.36 14.31 7.81
N ALA A 21 -6.22 13.96 8.37
CA ALA A 21 -5.84 14.37 9.71
C ALA A 21 -5.77 15.91 9.86
N ALA A 22 -5.22 16.60 8.86
CA ALA A 22 -5.21 18.08 8.83
C ALA A 22 -6.62 18.67 8.73
N ALA A 23 -7.49 18.07 7.91
CA ALA A 23 -8.88 18.51 7.78
C ALA A 23 -9.68 18.31 9.07
N GLU A 24 -9.36 17.30 9.88
CA GLU A 24 -9.92 17.08 11.23
C GLU A 24 -9.27 17.96 12.30
N GLY A 25 -8.37 18.87 11.93
CA GLY A 25 -7.74 19.84 12.83
C GLY A 25 -6.59 19.30 13.66
N ALA A 26 -5.96 18.19 13.27
CA ALA A 26 -4.76 17.69 13.94
C ALA A 26 -3.55 18.60 13.66
N GLU A 27 -2.68 18.73 14.66
CA GLU A 27 -1.33 19.28 14.49
C GLU A 27 -0.42 18.16 13.96
N LEU A 28 0.19 18.41 12.80
CA LEU A 28 0.95 17.39 12.09
C LEU A 28 2.44 17.66 12.09
N ARG A 29 3.22 16.67 12.45
CA ARG A 29 4.63 16.57 12.10
C ARG A 29 4.87 15.38 11.21
N VAL A 30 5.55 15.60 10.08
CA VAL A 30 5.76 14.56 9.08
C VAL A 30 7.24 14.30 8.85
N LEU A 31 7.62 13.02 8.83
CA LEU A 31 8.95 12.61 8.43
C LEU A 31 9.05 12.56 6.91
N ALA A 32 9.99 13.29 6.34
CA ALA A 32 10.28 13.27 4.91
C ALA A 32 11.79 13.17 4.66
N ARG A 33 12.20 12.46 3.62
CA ARG A 33 13.61 12.48 3.18
C ARG A 33 13.91 13.80 2.48
N SER A 34 15.16 14.24 2.50
CA SER A 34 15.59 15.46 1.79
C SER A 34 15.22 15.46 0.30
N SER A 35 15.17 14.28 -0.31
CA SER A 35 14.79 14.10 -1.73
C SER A 35 13.27 13.97 -1.96
N SER A 36 12.45 14.02 -0.91
CA SER A 36 10.99 13.86 -1.04
C SER A 36 10.32 15.14 -1.54
N ASN A 37 9.34 14.98 -2.43
CA ASN A 37 8.48 16.09 -2.80
C ASN A 37 7.45 16.36 -1.69
N THR A 38 7.56 17.47 -1.00
CA THR A 38 6.70 17.89 0.10
C THR A 38 5.56 18.82 -0.32
N SER A 39 5.47 19.19 -1.60
CA SER A 39 4.49 20.17 -2.10
C SER A 39 3.01 19.78 -1.91
N ARG A 40 2.76 18.50 -1.63
CA ARG A 40 1.41 17.93 -1.40
C ARG A 40 1.06 17.75 0.06
N LEU A 41 1.99 18.03 0.96
CA LEU A 41 1.70 18.01 2.38
C LEU A 41 0.75 19.14 2.75
N PRO A 42 -0.09 18.95 3.76
CA PRO A 42 -0.88 20.05 4.32
C PRO A 42 0.02 21.24 4.66
N LYS A 43 -0.42 22.46 4.35
CA LYS A 43 0.38 23.69 4.50
C LYS A 43 0.84 23.95 5.94
N ASN A 44 0.10 23.44 6.91
CA ASN A 44 0.38 23.55 8.35
C ASN A 44 1.16 22.36 8.92
N ALA A 45 1.61 21.41 8.08
CA ALA A 45 2.42 20.29 8.55
C ALA A 45 3.86 20.74 8.80
N ASP A 46 4.37 20.45 9.99
CA ASP A 46 5.79 20.61 10.33
C ASP A 46 6.58 19.45 9.72
N VAL A 47 7.63 19.77 8.98
CA VAL A 47 8.41 18.76 8.24
C VAL A 47 9.74 18.52 8.91
N VAL A 48 9.95 17.27 9.36
CA VAL A 48 11.25 16.79 9.85
C VAL A 48 11.96 16.05 8.74
N VAL A 49 13.18 16.46 8.43
CA VAL A 49 14.02 15.75 7.47
C VAL A 49 14.72 14.58 8.15
N GLY A 50 14.51 13.37 7.65
CA GLY A 50 15.12 12.16 8.19
C GLY A 50 14.88 10.94 7.32
N ASP A 51 15.56 9.83 7.66
CA ASP A 51 15.42 8.54 6.98
C ASP A 51 14.97 7.47 7.99
N LEU A 52 14.03 6.65 7.58
CA LEU A 52 13.53 5.54 8.40
C LEU A 52 14.62 4.52 8.77
N ARG A 53 15.72 4.47 8.04
CA ARG A 53 16.87 3.62 8.35
C ARG A 53 17.71 4.12 9.53
N GLU A 54 17.47 5.34 10.01
CA GLU A 54 18.22 6.01 11.09
C GLU A 54 17.28 6.79 12.04
N PRO A 55 16.30 6.13 12.71
CA PRO A 55 15.29 6.82 13.51
C PRO A 55 15.86 7.61 14.70
N GLU A 56 17.01 7.19 15.23
CA GLU A 56 17.68 7.91 16.33
C GLU A 56 18.01 9.36 15.96
N LYS A 57 18.28 9.65 14.68
CA LYS A 57 18.65 11.01 14.24
C LYS A 57 17.50 12.02 14.34
N PHE A 58 16.25 11.53 14.38
CA PHE A 58 15.07 12.38 14.51
C PHE A 58 14.21 12.04 15.74
N ALA A 59 14.72 11.20 16.66
CA ALA A 59 13.98 10.76 17.85
C ALA A 59 13.45 11.92 18.69
N ALA A 60 14.23 13.00 18.86
CA ALA A 60 13.82 14.18 19.60
C ALA A 60 12.57 14.87 19.00
N ALA A 61 12.33 14.71 17.70
CA ALA A 61 11.16 15.27 17.03
C ALA A 61 9.84 14.54 17.36
N LEU A 62 9.90 13.36 17.96
CA LEU A 62 8.73 12.61 18.43
C LEU A 62 8.19 13.13 19.75
N ALA A 63 9.02 13.82 20.54
CA ALA A 63 8.64 14.29 21.86
C ALA A 63 7.45 15.27 21.78
N GLY A 64 6.48 15.05 22.69
CA GLY A 64 5.29 15.88 22.79
C GLY A 64 4.18 15.53 21.78
N TYR A 65 4.33 14.50 20.96
CA TYR A 65 3.26 14.03 20.08
C TYR A 65 2.42 12.94 20.77
N ASP A 66 1.11 12.95 20.52
CA ASP A 66 0.15 12.08 21.17
C ASP A 66 0.17 10.69 20.56
N ALA A 67 0.42 10.59 19.25
CA ALA A 67 0.47 9.33 18.53
C ALA A 67 1.41 9.36 17.31
N LEU A 68 1.84 8.16 16.91
CA LEU A 68 2.59 7.90 15.69
C LEU A 68 1.71 7.13 14.69
N ILE A 69 1.62 7.65 13.47
CA ILE A 69 1.09 6.89 12.33
C ILE A 69 2.25 6.52 11.42
N HIS A 70 2.60 5.22 11.41
CA HIS A 70 3.75 4.73 10.68
C HIS A 70 3.32 4.09 9.36
N VAL A 71 3.32 4.89 8.27
CA VAL A 71 2.95 4.45 6.91
C VAL A 71 4.17 4.17 6.04
N ALA A 72 5.32 4.75 6.38
CA ALA A 72 6.54 4.62 5.57
C ALA A 72 7.00 3.16 5.44
N ALA A 73 7.22 2.72 4.21
CA ALA A 73 7.83 1.44 3.88
C ALA A 73 8.47 1.49 2.48
N ASP A 74 9.44 0.61 2.23
CA ASP A 74 9.87 0.30 0.87
C ASP A 74 8.95 -0.79 0.32
N TYR A 75 8.15 -0.45 -0.69
CA TYR A 75 7.13 -1.34 -1.28
C TYR A 75 7.49 -1.83 -2.70
N ARG A 76 8.75 -1.61 -3.14
CA ARG A 76 9.20 -2.03 -4.46
C ARG A 76 9.20 -3.55 -4.56
N LEU A 77 8.57 -4.09 -5.60
CA LEU A 77 8.53 -5.55 -5.84
C LEU A 77 9.87 -6.06 -6.42
N TRP A 78 10.67 -5.18 -6.99
CA TRP A 78 11.99 -5.49 -7.52
C TRP A 78 13.00 -4.45 -7.04
N VAL A 79 14.11 -4.93 -6.48
CA VAL A 79 15.24 -4.11 -6.03
C VAL A 79 16.54 -4.82 -6.35
N PRO A 80 17.61 -4.10 -6.75
CA PRO A 80 18.92 -4.71 -7.00
C PRO A 80 19.53 -5.33 -5.74
N ASP A 81 19.41 -4.63 -4.61
CA ASP A 81 19.85 -5.10 -3.29
C ASP A 81 18.67 -5.07 -2.30
N PRO A 82 18.23 -6.25 -1.86
CA PRO A 82 17.13 -6.33 -0.89
C PRO A 82 17.54 -5.94 0.54
N ALA A 83 18.81 -5.88 0.88
CA ALA A 83 19.27 -5.55 2.23
C ALA A 83 18.76 -4.18 2.70
N GLU A 84 18.76 -3.18 1.82
CA GLU A 84 18.24 -1.84 2.12
C GLU A 84 16.73 -1.83 2.42
N MET A 85 15.96 -2.73 1.78
CA MET A 85 14.54 -2.90 2.07
C MET A 85 14.32 -3.47 3.47
N TYR A 86 15.08 -4.49 3.87
CA TYR A 86 14.99 -5.05 5.23
C TYR A 86 15.44 -4.04 6.27
N LYS A 87 16.50 -3.29 6.01
CA LYS A 87 16.98 -2.22 6.89
C LYS A 87 15.91 -1.15 7.11
N ALA A 88 15.22 -0.71 6.04
CA ALA A 88 14.16 0.28 6.16
C ALA A 88 12.88 -0.31 6.80
N ASN A 89 12.39 -1.45 6.31
CA ASN A 89 11.09 -1.98 6.72
C ASN A 89 11.15 -2.67 8.08
N VAL A 90 12.20 -3.42 8.39
CA VAL A 90 12.29 -4.22 9.63
C VAL A 90 13.02 -3.45 10.72
N GLU A 91 14.31 -3.14 10.49
CA GLU A 91 15.13 -2.49 11.51
C GLU A 91 14.70 -1.05 11.78
N GLY A 92 14.33 -0.34 10.71
CA GLY A 92 13.78 1.00 10.82
C GLY A 92 12.48 1.04 11.63
N THR A 93 11.56 0.09 11.40
CA THR A 93 10.33 -0.03 12.20
C THR A 93 10.65 -0.38 13.65
N ARG A 94 11.53 -1.36 13.91
CA ARG A 94 11.96 -1.74 15.26
C ARG A 94 12.50 -0.53 16.04
N THR A 95 13.43 0.16 15.43
CA THR A 95 14.07 1.34 16.04
C THR A 95 13.09 2.48 16.24
N LEU A 96 12.23 2.74 15.24
CA LEU A 96 11.20 3.80 15.33
C LEU A 96 10.22 3.55 16.48
N LEU A 97 9.73 2.32 16.65
CA LEU A 97 8.84 1.96 17.76
C LEU A 97 9.53 2.16 19.10
N ARG A 98 10.78 1.76 19.23
CA ARG A 98 11.58 1.97 20.44
C ARG A 98 11.74 3.46 20.77
N VAL A 99 12.25 4.27 19.83
CA VAL A 99 12.47 5.71 20.09
C VAL A 99 11.15 6.48 20.28
N ALA A 100 10.07 6.06 19.66
CA ALA A 100 8.74 6.63 19.90
C ALA A 100 8.28 6.36 21.35
N ARG A 101 8.46 5.15 21.84
CA ARG A 101 8.16 4.78 23.23
C ARG A 101 9.01 5.57 24.22
N GLU A 102 10.32 5.71 23.96
CA GLU A 102 11.26 6.49 24.77
C GLU A 102 10.90 7.99 24.79
N ALA A 103 10.37 8.51 23.67
CA ALA A 103 9.89 9.89 23.56
C ALA A 103 8.50 10.13 24.19
N GLY A 104 7.87 9.09 24.77
CA GLY A 104 6.56 9.17 25.39
C GLY A 104 5.38 9.00 24.45
N VAL A 105 5.60 8.67 23.18
CA VAL A 105 4.53 8.36 22.21
C VAL A 105 4.07 6.92 22.46
N ARG A 106 2.94 6.78 23.13
CA ARG A 106 2.44 5.46 23.57
C ARG A 106 1.63 4.76 22.49
N ARG A 107 0.83 5.51 21.74
CA ARG A 107 -0.12 4.94 20.77
C ARG A 107 0.41 5.03 19.35
N VAL A 108 0.41 3.90 18.67
CA VAL A 108 0.98 3.76 17.32
C VAL A 108 -0.01 3.04 16.42
N VAL A 109 -0.26 3.60 15.23
CA VAL A 109 -0.91 2.89 14.13
C VAL A 109 0.17 2.52 13.11
N TYR A 110 0.43 1.24 12.97
CA TYR A 110 1.39 0.69 12.02
C TYR A 110 0.69 0.19 10.76
N THR A 111 1.08 0.72 9.61
CA THR A 111 0.58 0.27 8.31
C THR A 111 1.38 -0.92 7.82
N SER A 112 0.82 -2.10 7.96
CA SER A 112 1.33 -3.32 7.37
C SER A 112 0.79 -3.50 5.93
N SER A 113 0.39 -4.68 5.54
CA SER A 113 -0.18 -5.00 4.24
C SER A 113 -0.92 -6.34 4.31
N VAL A 114 -1.98 -6.49 3.53
CA VAL A 114 -2.60 -7.80 3.29
C VAL A 114 -1.60 -8.82 2.70
N ALA A 115 -0.50 -8.35 2.13
CA ALA A 115 0.57 -9.19 1.62
C ALA A 115 1.18 -10.13 2.69
N THR A 116 1.01 -9.81 3.99
CA THR A 116 1.44 -10.62 5.14
C THR A 116 0.48 -11.76 5.49
N MET A 117 -0.69 -11.84 4.85
CA MET A 117 -1.77 -12.79 5.17
C MET A 117 -1.70 -14.10 4.40
N GLY A 118 -0.74 -14.53 3.75
CA GLY A 118 -0.59 -15.88 3.22
C GLY A 118 -1.76 -16.38 2.34
N PHE A 119 -1.95 -15.79 1.16
CA PHE A 119 -3.03 -16.22 0.25
C PHE A 119 -2.93 -17.68 -0.16
N LYS A 120 -4.07 -18.39 -0.14
CA LYS A 120 -4.19 -19.78 -0.55
C LYS A 120 -4.38 -19.92 -2.07
N ALA A 121 -3.92 -21.03 -2.63
CA ALA A 121 -4.02 -21.27 -4.07
C ALA A 121 -5.46 -21.60 -4.53
N ASP A 122 -6.31 -22.09 -3.62
CA ASP A 122 -7.70 -22.46 -3.88
C ASP A 122 -8.66 -21.25 -3.98
N GLY A 123 -8.15 -20.03 -3.78
CA GLY A 123 -8.95 -18.81 -3.83
C GLY A 123 -9.76 -18.54 -2.55
N THR A 124 -9.51 -19.28 -1.48
CA THR A 124 -10.12 -19.02 -0.17
C THR A 124 -9.86 -17.57 0.25
N VAL A 125 -10.89 -16.86 0.68
CA VAL A 125 -10.82 -15.52 1.22
C VAL A 125 -10.05 -15.55 2.55
N VAL A 126 -8.97 -14.77 2.66
CA VAL A 126 -8.16 -14.71 3.88
C VAL A 126 -8.72 -13.66 4.86
N ASP A 127 -8.46 -13.88 6.12
CA ASP A 127 -8.78 -12.99 7.24
C ASP A 127 -7.59 -12.89 8.22
N GLU A 128 -7.78 -12.19 9.32
CA GLU A 128 -6.75 -11.99 10.35
C GLU A 128 -6.37 -13.27 11.10
N GLU A 129 -7.24 -14.30 11.09
CA GLU A 129 -7.00 -15.60 11.74
C GLU A 129 -6.30 -16.60 10.79
N THR A 130 -6.13 -16.25 9.53
CA THR A 130 -5.47 -17.11 8.56
C THR A 130 -4.04 -17.40 8.99
N ALA A 131 -3.74 -18.66 9.26
CA ALA A 131 -2.41 -19.09 9.68
C ALA A 131 -1.39 -18.85 8.55
N VAL A 132 -0.27 -18.23 8.89
CA VAL A 132 0.77 -17.83 7.95
C VAL A 132 2.14 -17.85 8.63
N SER A 133 3.14 -18.23 7.87
CA SER A 133 4.54 -18.27 8.29
C SER A 133 5.42 -17.46 7.34
N GLU A 134 6.67 -17.25 7.71
CA GLU A 134 7.65 -16.61 6.83
C GLU A 134 7.83 -17.35 5.49
N LEU A 135 7.69 -18.68 5.49
CA LEU A 135 7.82 -19.52 4.30
C LEU A 135 6.74 -19.24 3.25
N ASP A 136 5.59 -18.69 3.67
CA ASP A 136 4.50 -18.32 2.76
C ASP A 136 4.75 -16.99 2.05
N MET A 137 5.78 -16.24 2.48
CA MET A 137 6.11 -14.92 1.96
C MET A 137 6.90 -15.04 0.65
N ILE A 138 6.21 -14.84 -0.47
CA ILE A 138 6.82 -14.82 -1.81
C ILE A 138 7.49 -13.46 -2.02
N GLY A 139 8.82 -13.48 -2.19
CA GLY A 139 9.65 -12.31 -2.49
C GLY A 139 10.03 -11.46 -1.28
N HIS A 140 10.98 -10.55 -1.52
CA HIS A 140 11.60 -9.76 -0.46
C HIS A 140 10.64 -8.75 0.15
N TYR A 141 9.77 -8.14 -0.66
CA TYR A 141 8.79 -7.17 -0.16
C TYR A 141 7.85 -7.81 0.87
N LYS A 142 7.18 -8.92 0.52
CA LYS A 142 6.25 -9.60 1.43
C LYS A 142 6.95 -10.07 2.70
N ARG A 143 8.13 -10.68 2.55
CA ARG A 143 8.93 -11.14 3.70
C ARG A 143 9.31 -9.99 4.62
N SER A 144 9.82 -8.87 4.07
CA SER A 144 10.18 -7.71 4.89
C SER A 144 8.97 -7.09 5.61
N LYS A 145 7.80 -7.05 4.96
CA LYS A 145 6.56 -6.56 5.58
C LYS A 145 6.06 -7.50 6.67
N TRP A 146 6.14 -8.81 6.45
CA TRP A 146 5.77 -9.80 7.46
C TRP A 146 6.68 -9.70 8.68
N MET A 147 8.01 -9.65 8.50
CA MET A 147 8.96 -9.47 9.59
C MET A 147 8.73 -8.15 10.36
N ALA A 148 8.47 -7.05 9.66
CA ALA A 148 8.16 -5.77 10.28
C ALA A 148 6.83 -5.80 11.05
N GLU A 149 5.84 -6.56 10.57
CA GLU A 149 4.60 -6.79 11.30
C GLU A 149 4.83 -7.58 12.58
N GLN A 150 5.69 -8.62 12.55
CA GLN A 150 6.07 -9.34 13.77
C GLN A 150 6.73 -8.40 14.79
N VAL A 151 7.60 -7.48 14.34
CA VAL A 151 8.20 -6.44 15.20
C VAL A 151 7.12 -5.56 15.86
N ALA A 152 6.10 -5.16 15.10
CA ALA A 152 5.00 -4.33 15.61
C ALA A 152 4.15 -5.11 16.65
N ILE A 153 3.87 -6.39 16.39
CA ILE A 153 3.13 -7.27 17.28
C ILE A 153 3.95 -7.54 18.57
N GLU A 154 5.27 -7.73 18.45
CA GLU A 154 6.17 -7.89 19.60
C GLU A 154 6.15 -6.64 20.47
N ALA A 155 6.28 -5.44 19.89
CA ALA A 155 6.21 -4.18 20.63
C ALA A 155 4.87 -4.01 21.35
N ALA A 156 3.76 -4.49 20.78
CA ALA A 156 2.46 -4.49 21.44
C ALA A 156 2.42 -5.45 22.63
N ARG A 157 3.01 -6.64 22.51
CA ARG A 157 3.14 -7.61 23.62
C ARG A 157 3.98 -7.05 24.76
N ASP A 158 4.96 -6.22 24.44
CA ASP A 158 5.82 -5.51 25.41
C ASP A 158 5.15 -4.26 26.01
N GLY A 159 3.84 -4.08 25.77
CA GLY A 159 3.00 -3.05 26.37
C GLY A 159 2.97 -1.70 25.66
N GLN A 160 3.48 -1.59 24.42
CA GLN A 160 3.25 -0.42 23.59
C GLN A 160 1.88 -0.53 22.89
N GLU A 161 1.11 0.55 22.84
CA GLU A 161 -0.23 0.54 22.22
C GLU A 161 -0.12 0.54 20.68
N VAL A 162 0.32 -0.56 20.08
CA VAL A 162 0.45 -0.69 18.64
C VAL A 162 -0.77 -1.36 18.03
N ILE A 163 -1.43 -0.70 17.09
CA ILE A 163 -2.51 -1.23 16.27
C ILE A 163 -1.96 -1.48 14.86
N VAL A 164 -2.21 -2.66 14.30
CA VAL A 164 -1.72 -3.04 12.99
C VAL A 164 -2.84 -2.95 11.95
N LEU A 165 -2.64 -2.16 10.90
CA LEU A 165 -3.55 -2.09 9.77
C LEU A 165 -2.95 -2.79 8.56
N ASN A 166 -3.73 -3.65 7.93
CA ASN A 166 -3.35 -4.43 6.76
C ASN A 166 -4.19 -3.99 5.54
N PRO A 167 -3.85 -2.84 4.91
CA PRO A 167 -4.53 -2.44 3.68
C PRO A 167 -4.42 -3.53 2.61
N THR A 168 -5.49 -3.73 1.85
CA THR A 168 -5.49 -4.62 0.70
C THR A 168 -4.83 -3.92 -0.49
N THR A 169 -5.57 -3.65 -1.54
CA THR A 169 -5.03 -3.04 -2.75
C THR A 169 -5.64 -1.66 -2.93
N PRO A 170 -4.99 -0.60 -2.40
CA PRO A 170 -5.52 0.76 -2.47
C PRO A 170 -5.60 1.26 -3.91
N ILE A 171 -6.69 1.96 -4.22
CA ILE A 171 -6.90 2.66 -5.48
C ILE A 171 -7.46 4.05 -5.22
N GLY A 172 -7.09 5.05 -6.03
CA GLY A 172 -7.54 6.44 -5.89
C GLY A 172 -6.61 7.44 -6.55
N SER A 173 -6.78 8.71 -6.22
CA SER A 173 -5.94 9.82 -6.70
C SER A 173 -4.60 9.87 -5.96
N LEU A 174 -3.69 10.74 -6.40
CA LEU A 174 -2.38 11.01 -5.79
C LEU A 174 -1.35 9.86 -5.82
N ASP A 175 -1.56 8.79 -6.57
CA ASP A 175 -0.58 7.72 -6.77
C ASP A 175 0.54 8.15 -7.74
N THR A 176 1.42 9.03 -7.28
CA THR A 176 2.45 9.72 -8.07
C THR A 176 3.58 8.83 -8.57
N LYS A 177 3.82 7.75 -7.86
CA LYS A 177 4.72 6.67 -8.29
C LYS A 177 3.87 5.45 -8.41
N PRO A 178 3.22 5.24 -9.59
CA PRO A 178 2.16 4.26 -9.68
C PRO A 178 2.48 2.98 -8.95
N THR A 179 1.68 2.70 -7.91
CA THR A 179 1.73 1.43 -7.19
C THR A 179 1.46 0.28 -8.17
N PRO A 180 1.69 -0.98 -7.81
CA PRO A 180 1.30 -2.10 -8.67
C PRO A 180 -0.15 -2.02 -9.15
N THR A 181 -1.07 -1.56 -8.30
CA THR A 181 -2.48 -1.33 -8.68
C THR A 181 -2.65 -0.14 -9.59
N GLY A 182 -2.00 0.99 -9.27
CA GLY A 182 -1.99 2.18 -10.13
C GLY A 182 -1.45 1.88 -11.53
N ARG A 183 -0.43 1.01 -11.63
CA ARG A 183 0.10 0.55 -12.94
C ARG A 183 -0.94 -0.21 -13.75
N ILE A 184 -1.80 -1.02 -13.13
CA ILE A 184 -2.91 -1.67 -13.85
C ILE A 184 -3.79 -0.61 -14.53
N VAL A 185 -4.12 0.47 -13.82
CA VAL A 185 -4.91 1.58 -14.40
C VAL A 185 -4.15 2.27 -15.51
N VAL A 186 -2.90 2.70 -15.28
CA VAL A 186 -2.07 3.40 -16.26
C VAL A 186 -1.84 2.56 -17.52
N ASP A 187 -1.50 1.29 -17.36
CA ASP A 187 -1.25 0.39 -18.48
C ASP A 187 -2.53 0.11 -19.27
N PHE A 188 -3.67 -0.03 -18.59
CA PHE A 188 -4.95 -0.18 -19.25
C PHE A 188 -5.29 1.06 -20.10
N LEU A 189 -5.17 2.25 -19.52
CA LEU A 189 -5.45 3.51 -20.22
C LEU A 189 -4.50 3.76 -21.40
N ASN A 190 -3.27 3.28 -21.32
CA ASN A 190 -2.30 3.33 -22.42
C ASN A 190 -2.43 2.16 -23.41
N LYS A 191 -3.47 1.31 -23.29
CA LYS A 191 -3.72 0.15 -24.16
C LYS A 191 -2.57 -0.87 -24.17
N ASN A 192 -1.87 -1.00 -23.02
CA ASN A 192 -0.75 -1.93 -22.85
C ASN A 192 -1.18 -3.33 -22.39
N PHE A 193 -2.51 -3.59 -22.27
CA PHE A 193 -3.08 -4.89 -21.93
C PHE A 193 -3.61 -5.61 -23.19
N PRO A 194 -2.79 -6.39 -23.91
CA PRO A 194 -3.29 -7.19 -25.05
C PRO A 194 -4.12 -8.41 -24.58
N ALA A 195 -3.89 -8.85 -23.33
CA ALA A 195 -4.51 -10.03 -22.75
C ALA A 195 -4.44 -9.94 -21.22
N TYR A 196 -5.11 -10.85 -20.52
CA TYR A 196 -5.09 -10.93 -19.05
C TYR A 196 -4.84 -12.36 -18.56
N VAL A 197 -4.35 -12.46 -17.32
CA VAL A 197 -4.21 -13.71 -16.59
C VAL A 197 -5.34 -13.87 -15.57
N ASP A 198 -5.65 -15.12 -15.21
CA ASP A 198 -6.65 -15.43 -14.19
C ASP A 198 -6.10 -15.16 -12.79
N THR A 199 -6.41 -13.99 -12.27
CA THR A 199 -6.01 -13.53 -10.94
C THR A 199 -7.09 -12.61 -10.39
N GLY A 200 -7.02 -12.30 -9.10
CA GLY A 200 -7.96 -11.39 -8.45
C GLY A 200 -7.28 -10.61 -7.32
N LEU A 201 -7.85 -9.46 -7.04
CA LEU A 201 -7.40 -8.52 -6.02
C LEU A 201 -8.60 -8.10 -5.15
N ASN A 202 -8.34 -7.78 -3.91
CA ASN A 202 -9.29 -7.04 -3.10
C ASN A 202 -8.97 -5.55 -3.24
N LEU A 203 -9.81 -4.80 -3.96
CA LEU A 203 -9.62 -3.35 -4.14
C LEU A 203 -10.32 -2.56 -3.05
N VAL A 204 -9.70 -1.50 -2.60
CA VAL A 204 -10.26 -0.59 -1.57
C VAL A 204 -9.94 0.86 -1.90
N ASP A 205 -10.86 1.76 -1.57
CA ASP A 205 -10.64 3.21 -1.71
C ASP A 205 -9.54 3.67 -0.76
N VAL A 206 -8.55 4.40 -1.27
CA VAL A 206 -7.44 4.93 -0.48
C VAL A 206 -7.91 5.94 0.58
N ASP A 207 -8.98 6.69 0.32
CA ASP A 207 -9.54 7.64 1.29
C ASP A 207 -10.16 6.90 2.48
N GLU A 208 -10.80 5.74 2.24
CA GLU A 208 -11.31 4.89 3.31
C GLU A 208 -10.19 4.31 4.17
N ILE A 209 -9.11 3.82 3.53
CA ILE A 209 -7.90 3.39 4.26
C ILE A 209 -7.37 4.52 5.14
N ALA A 210 -7.23 5.72 4.58
CA ALA A 210 -6.69 6.87 5.30
C ALA A 210 -7.56 7.24 6.49
N ARG A 211 -8.89 7.25 6.32
CA ARG A 211 -9.84 7.49 7.39
C ARG A 211 -9.73 6.43 8.50
N MET A 212 -9.55 5.17 8.13
CA MET A 212 -9.38 4.10 9.11
C MET A 212 -8.10 4.21 9.94
N HIS A 213 -7.04 4.86 9.47
CA HIS A 213 -5.87 5.15 10.29
C HIS A 213 -6.22 6.07 11.48
N LEU A 214 -7.08 7.07 11.27
CA LEU A 214 -7.51 7.97 12.34
C LEU A 214 -8.51 7.28 13.28
N VAL A 215 -9.43 6.50 12.72
CA VAL A 215 -10.37 5.69 13.53
C VAL A 215 -9.62 4.68 14.40
N ALA A 216 -8.59 4.03 13.87
CA ALA A 216 -7.78 3.08 14.63
C ALA A 216 -7.03 3.72 15.81
N LEU A 217 -6.65 5.01 15.69
CA LEU A 217 -6.13 5.76 16.84
C LEU A 217 -7.13 5.89 17.99
N GLU A 218 -8.43 5.81 17.73
CA GLU A 218 -9.48 5.97 18.74
C GLU A 218 -10.03 4.63 19.22
N ARG A 219 -10.29 3.73 18.26
CA ARG A 219 -11.08 2.51 18.49
C ARG A 219 -10.25 1.23 18.38
N GLY A 220 -9.09 1.29 17.73
CA GLY A 220 -8.26 0.11 17.51
C GLY A 220 -7.78 -0.49 18.83
N THR A 221 -7.87 -1.81 18.96
CA THR A 221 -7.36 -2.55 20.10
C THR A 221 -5.85 -2.78 19.93
N PRO A 222 -5.02 -2.39 20.91
CA PRO A 222 -3.59 -2.66 20.87
C PRO A 222 -3.28 -4.16 20.72
N GLY A 223 -2.33 -4.49 19.86
CA GLY A 223 -1.95 -5.87 19.54
C GLY A 223 -2.78 -6.52 18.45
N GLU A 224 -3.92 -5.93 18.08
CA GLU A 224 -4.80 -6.47 17.05
C GLU A 224 -4.40 -6.03 15.65
N ARG A 225 -4.70 -6.92 14.67
CA ARG A 225 -4.58 -6.68 13.23
C ARG A 225 -5.95 -6.44 12.64
N TYR A 226 -6.02 -5.55 11.64
CA TYR A 226 -7.25 -5.22 10.94
C TYR A 226 -7.01 -5.14 9.43
N ILE A 227 -7.65 -6.02 8.66
CA ILE A 227 -7.63 -5.95 7.21
C ILE A 227 -8.52 -4.80 6.75
N LEU A 228 -7.92 -3.83 6.07
CA LEU A 228 -8.64 -2.74 5.44
C LEU A 228 -8.86 -3.05 3.97
N GLY A 229 -9.95 -3.72 3.67
CA GLY A 229 -10.30 -4.17 2.33
C GLY A 229 -11.60 -3.56 1.82
N GLY A 230 -11.88 -3.85 0.55
CA GLY A 230 -13.09 -3.46 -0.14
C GLY A 230 -13.65 -4.61 -0.95
N GLU A 231 -13.78 -4.46 -2.28
CA GLU A 231 -14.36 -5.47 -3.15
C GLU A 231 -13.33 -6.51 -3.62
N ASN A 232 -13.68 -7.79 -3.53
CA ASN A 232 -12.94 -8.89 -4.15
C ASN A 232 -13.30 -8.96 -5.64
N LEU A 233 -12.36 -8.64 -6.53
CA LEU A 233 -12.58 -8.57 -7.97
C LEU A 233 -11.52 -9.37 -8.72
N THR A 234 -11.93 -10.13 -9.74
CA THR A 234 -10.99 -10.69 -10.71
C THR A 234 -10.35 -9.57 -11.54
N LEU A 235 -9.14 -9.81 -12.07
CA LEU A 235 -8.50 -8.86 -12.97
C LEU A 235 -9.40 -8.51 -14.15
N LYS A 236 -10.13 -9.50 -14.69
CA LYS A 236 -11.09 -9.24 -15.78
C LYS A 236 -12.19 -8.25 -15.36
N GLN A 237 -12.77 -8.43 -14.18
CA GLN A 237 -13.78 -7.48 -13.66
C GLN A 237 -13.21 -6.08 -13.45
N ILE A 238 -11.96 -5.96 -12.98
CA ILE A 238 -11.28 -4.67 -12.84
C ILE A 238 -11.13 -4.01 -14.21
N LEU A 239 -10.65 -4.76 -15.21
CA LEU A 239 -10.47 -4.24 -16.57
C LEU A 239 -11.79 -3.88 -17.25
N ASP A 240 -12.88 -4.62 -16.97
CA ASP A 240 -14.21 -4.29 -17.48
C ASP A 240 -14.77 -2.99 -16.87
N ARG A 241 -14.55 -2.77 -15.55
CA ARG A 241 -14.91 -1.49 -14.89
C ARG A 241 -14.10 -0.33 -15.45
N LEU A 242 -12.80 -0.52 -15.68
CA LEU A 242 -11.96 0.50 -16.33
C LEU A 242 -12.42 0.79 -17.76
N ALA A 243 -12.87 -0.24 -18.49
CA ALA A 243 -13.45 -0.06 -19.85
C ALA A 243 -14.73 0.77 -19.80
N ALA A 244 -15.62 0.49 -18.86
CA ALA A 244 -16.86 1.26 -18.68
C ALA A 244 -16.59 2.73 -18.31
N ILE A 245 -15.54 3.00 -17.49
CA ILE A 245 -15.17 4.35 -17.06
C ILE A 245 -14.49 5.13 -18.20
N SER A 246 -13.60 4.48 -18.98
CA SER A 246 -12.69 5.15 -19.91
C SER A 246 -13.15 5.10 -21.39
N GLY A 247 -14.11 4.21 -21.71
CA GLY A 247 -14.48 3.93 -23.11
C GLY A 247 -13.46 3.10 -23.89
N ILE A 248 -12.38 2.63 -23.24
CA ILE A 248 -11.37 1.78 -23.87
C ILE A 248 -11.83 0.32 -23.75
N ALA A 249 -11.79 -0.45 -24.85
CA ALA A 249 -12.21 -1.84 -24.83
C ALA A 249 -11.32 -2.70 -23.90
N ALA A 250 -11.95 -3.50 -23.04
CA ALA A 250 -11.24 -4.45 -22.19
C ALA A 250 -10.69 -5.63 -23.02
N PRO A 251 -9.52 -6.19 -22.66
CA PRO A 251 -8.98 -7.38 -23.31
C PRO A 251 -9.92 -8.58 -23.09
N THR A 252 -10.12 -9.35 -24.15
CA THR A 252 -10.96 -10.57 -24.14
C THR A 252 -10.15 -11.86 -24.07
N MET A 253 -8.86 -11.80 -24.46
CA MET A 253 -7.98 -12.96 -24.50
C MET A 253 -7.40 -13.27 -23.12
N LYS A 254 -7.67 -14.49 -22.63
CA LYS A 254 -7.06 -15.03 -21.40
C LYS A 254 -5.76 -15.76 -21.73
N VAL A 255 -4.67 -15.44 -21.05
CA VAL A 255 -3.37 -16.10 -21.21
C VAL A 255 -3.14 -17.10 -20.07
N PRO A 256 -2.73 -18.35 -20.38
CA PRO A 256 -2.33 -19.31 -19.36
C PRO A 256 -1.12 -18.79 -18.54
N HIS A 257 -1.12 -19.06 -17.22
CA HIS A 257 -0.03 -18.66 -16.35
C HIS A 257 1.36 -19.16 -16.78
N ALA A 258 1.43 -20.32 -17.45
CA ALA A 258 2.69 -20.86 -17.97
C ALA A 258 3.31 -19.92 -19.03
N VAL A 259 2.49 -19.35 -19.91
CA VAL A 259 2.93 -18.39 -20.94
C VAL A 259 3.37 -17.08 -20.29
N ALA A 260 2.59 -16.58 -19.34
CA ALA A 260 2.96 -15.38 -18.57
C ALA A 260 4.27 -15.58 -17.80
N MET A 261 4.51 -16.78 -17.26
CA MET A 261 5.74 -17.13 -16.53
C MET A 261 6.95 -17.16 -17.47
N ALA A 262 6.82 -17.76 -18.65
CA ALA A 262 7.90 -17.75 -19.64
C ALA A 262 8.26 -16.32 -20.05
N PHE A 263 7.25 -15.48 -20.32
CA PHE A 263 7.48 -14.05 -20.65
C PHE A 263 8.20 -13.32 -19.51
N ALA A 264 7.74 -13.47 -18.27
CA ALA A 264 8.35 -12.83 -17.09
C ALA A 264 9.81 -13.27 -16.90
N PHE A 265 10.11 -14.55 -17.09
CA PHE A 265 11.49 -15.06 -17.00
C PHE A 265 12.42 -14.42 -18.03
N PHE A 266 11.97 -14.29 -19.28
CA PHE A 266 12.74 -13.64 -20.33
C PHE A 266 12.89 -12.13 -20.07
N ASP A 267 11.82 -11.43 -19.69
CA ASP A 267 11.88 -9.99 -19.43
C ASP A 267 12.75 -9.66 -18.20
N GLU A 268 12.63 -10.43 -17.11
CA GLU A 268 13.46 -10.24 -15.92
C GLU A 268 14.95 -10.50 -16.21
N THR A 269 15.25 -11.48 -17.05
CA THR A 269 16.63 -11.78 -17.44
C THR A 269 17.20 -10.69 -18.34
N LEU A 270 16.48 -10.31 -19.41
CA LEU A 270 16.97 -9.34 -20.39
C LEU A 270 16.94 -7.90 -19.87
N THR A 271 15.84 -7.51 -19.21
CA THR A 271 15.63 -6.13 -18.76
C THR A 271 16.23 -5.93 -17.37
N GLY A 272 15.96 -6.86 -16.44
CA GLY A 272 16.45 -6.77 -15.06
C GLY A 272 17.94 -7.04 -14.94
N LYS A 273 18.36 -8.28 -15.22
CA LYS A 273 19.77 -8.71 -14.97
C LYS A 273 20.76 -8.11 -15.94
N MET A 274 20.42 -8.04 -17.25
CA MET A 274 21.37 -7.55 -18.25
C MET A 274 21.39 -6.03 -18.40
N ARG A 275 20.27 -5.34 -18.24
CA ARG A 275 20.15 -3.89 -18.43
C ARG A 275 20.03 -3.09 -17.14
N GLY A 276 19.87 -3.75 -15.98
CA GLY A 276 19.68 -3.10 -14.68
C GLY A 276 18.41 -2.23 -14.58
N LYS A 277 17.43 -2.46 -15.45
CA LYS A 277 16.15 -1.74 -15.47
C LYS A 277 15.04 -2.58 -14.86
N GLU A 278 14.02 -1.92 -14.30
CA GLU A 278 12.84 -2.60 -13.78
C GLU A 278 12.13 -3.37 -14.91
N PRO A 279 11.94 -4.71 -14.77
CA PRO A 279 11.22 -5.53 -15.74
C PRO A 279 9.74 -5.12 -15.81
N ARG A 280 9.10 -5.30 -16.95
CA ARG A 280 7.64 -5.11 -17.10
C ARG A 280 6.85 -6.18 -16.36
N ALA A 281 7.36 -7.43 -16.37
CA ALA A 281 6.81 -8.54 -15.62
C ALA A 281 7.93 -9.25 -14.87
N THR A 282 7.77 -9.44 -13.56
CA THR A 282 8.69 -10.23 -12.75
C THR A 282 8.14 -11.63 -12.54
N VAL A 283 9.03 -12.61 -12.42
CA VAL A 283 8.67 -13.99 -12.04
C VAL A 283 7.88 -13.99 -10.74
N GLU A 284 8.25 -13.14 -9.79
CA GLU A 284 7.55 -12.97 -8.52
C GLU A 284 6.11 -12.49 -8.72
N ALA A 285 5.88 -11.46 -9.55
CA ALA A 285 4.55 -10.93 -9.82
C ALA A 285 3.64 -11.99 -10.48
N VAL A 286 4.18 -12.79 -11.41
CA VAL A 286 3.40 -13.87 -12.03
C VAL A 286 3.12 -15.01 -11.06
N ARG A 287 4.06 -15.37 -10.17
CA ARG A 287 3.81 -16.34 -9.09
C ARG A 287 2.71 -15.88 -8.14
N MET A 288 2.72 -14.60 -7.77
CA MET A 288 1.65 -14.00 -6.97
C MET A 288 0.32 -14.02 -7.71
N GLY A 289 0.31 -13.72 -8.99
CA GLY A 289 -0.87 -13.73 -9.85
C GLY A 289 -1.53 -15.10 -10.07
N ARG A 290 -0.93 -16.19 -9.59
CA ARG A 290 -1.59 -17.51 -9.55
C ARG A 290 -2.62 -17.64 -8.42
N LYS A 291 -2.60 -16.71 -7.46
CA LYS A 291 -3.49 -16.74 -6.29
C LYS A 291 -4.55 -15.65 -6.44
N MET A 292 -5.78 -15.97 -6.06
CA MET A 292 -6.80 -14.95 -5.84
C MET A 292 -6.48 -14.26 -4.52
N MET A 293 -6.06 -12.99 -4.60
CA MET A 293 -5.70 -12.21 -3.41
C MET A 293 -6.96 -11.60 -2.79
N PHE A 294 -7.90 -12.47 -2.43
CA PHE A 294 -9.17 -12.10 -1.82
C PHE A 294 -9.05 -12.07 -0.29
N ALA A 295 -9.62 -11.06 0.31
CA ALA A 295 -9.57 -10.85 1.75
C ALA A 295 -10.93 -10.43 2.31
N SER A 296 -11.17 -10.70 3.58
CA SER A 296 -12.33 -10.28 4.35
C SER A 296 -11.93 -9.13 5.27
N SER A 297 -12.78 -8.11 5.34
CA SER A 297 -12.65 -6.98 6.26
C SER A 297 -13.66 -7.03 7.41
N ALA A 298 -14.30 -8.17 7.61
CA ALA A 298 -15.41 -8.31 8.57
C ALA A 298 -15.05 -7.86 9.99
N LYS A 299 -13.79 -8.04 10.42
CA LYS A 299 -13.31 -7.56 11.72
C LYS A 299 -13.22 -6.02 11.73
N ALA A 300 -12.62 -5.41 10.71
CA ALA A 300 -12.53 -3.95 10.62
C ALA A 300 -13.92 -3.29 10.48
N GLU A 301 -14.85 -3.93 9.77
CA GLU A 301 -16.26 -3.46 9.70
C GLU A 301 -16.91 -3.45 11.06
N ARG A 302 -16.78 -4.55 11.82
CA ARG A 302 -17.42 -4.71 13.14
C ARG A 302 -16.79 -3.80 14.20
N GLU A 303 -15.47 -3.68 14.25
CA GLU A 303 -14.75 -3.06 15.36
C GLU A 303 -14.33 -1.62 15.07
N LEU A 304 -13.98 -1.31 13.82
CA LEU A 304 -13.56 0.04 13.42
C LEU A 304 -14.67 0.79 12.65
N GLY A 305 -15.71 0.10 12.20
CA GLY A 305 -16.78 0.70 11.39
C GLY A 305 -16.31 1.01 9.96
N LEU A 306 -15.38 0.20 9.42
CA LEU A 306 -15.01 0.25 7.99
C LEU A 306 -16.27 0.06 7.14
N LYS A 307 -16.42 0.87 6.11
CA LYS A 307 -17.52 0.73 5.15
C LYS A 307 -16.97 0.16 3.84
N VAL A 308 -17.30 -1.08 3.56
CA VAL A 308 -16.99 -1.68 2.26
C VAL A 308 -17.93 -1.06 1.23
N MET A 309 -17.42 -0.10 0.48
CA MET A 309 -18.16 0.59 -0.58
C MET A 309 -17.70 0.10 -1.96
N SER A 310 -18.51 0.35 -2.99
CA SER A 310 -18.10 0.11 -4.37
C SER A 310 -16.85 0.92 -4.71
N VAL A 311 -15.84 0.24 -5.25
CA VAL A 311 -14.59 0.88 -5.68
C VAL A 311 -14.73 1.66 -7.00
N GLU A 312 -15.91 1.76 -7.55
CA GLU A 312 -16.13 2.47 -8.82
C GLU A 312 -15.75 3.95 -8.72
N SER A 313 -16.11 4.62 -7.62
CA SER A 313 -15.73 6.01 -7.37
C SER A 313 -14.21 6.17 -7.27
N ALA A 314 -13.54 5.26 -6.55
CA ALA A 314 -12.10 5.26 -6.41
C ALA A 314 -11.38 5.00 -7.75
N LEU A 315 -11.90 4.09 -8.58
CA LEU A 315 -11.40 3.85 -9.94
C LEU A 315 -11.58 5.09 -10.83
N LYS A 316 -12.75 5.75 -10.79
CA LYS A 316 -12.98 7.02 -11.51
C LYS A 316 -12.00 8.10 -11.07
N SER A 317 -11.78 8.24 -9.77
CA SER A 317 -10.80 9.16 -9.19
C SER A 317 -9.38 8.88 -9.67
N ALA A 318 -8.96 7.61 -9.66
CA ALA A 318 -7.66 7.18 -10.17
C ALA A 318 -7.49 7.48 -11.66
N VAL A 319 -8.47 7.10 -12.49
CA VAL A 319 -8.47 7.36 -13.95
C VAL A 319 -8.34 8.86 -14.23
N ALA A 320 -9.19 9.68 -13.60
CA ALA A 320 -9.17 11.13 -13.78
C ALA A 320 -7.83 11.73 -13.34
N TRP A 321 -7.29 11.23 -12.22
CA TRP A 321 -6.01 11.73 -11.70
C TRP A 321 -4.84 11.38 -12.62
N PHE A 322 -4.70 10.14 -13.06
CA PHE A 322 -3.63 9.71 -13.96
C PHE A 322 -3.69 10.44 -15.31
N TYR A 323 -4.90 10.63 -15.84
CA TYR A 323 -5.10 11.39 -17.08
C TYR A 323 -4.66 12.85 -16.94
N ARG A 324 -5.10 13.56 -15.88
CA ARG A 324 -4.76 14.99 -15.65
C ARG A 324 -3.28 15.21 -15.39
N ASN A 325 -2.60 14.26 -14.78
CA ASN A 325 -1.19 14.37 -14.40
C ASN A 325 -0.21 13.80 -15.44
N GLY A 326 -0.67 13.47 -16.66
CA GLY A 326 0.20 13.14 -17.79
C GLY A 326 0.76 11.71 -17.77
N TYR A 327 0.15 10.78 -17.04
CA TYR A 327 0.53 9.36 -17.07
C TYR A 327 -0.07 8.61 -18.26
N VAL A 328 -1.02 9.22 -18.95
CA VAL A 328 -1.76 8.64 -20.05
C VAL A 328 -1.52 9.47 -21.31
N ASP A 329 -1.25 8.78 -22.42
CA ASP A 329 -1.15 9.41 -23.72
C ASP A 329 -2.53 9.94 -24.16
N LYS A 330 -2.69 11.26 -24.13
CA LYS A 330 -3.95 11.94 -24.41
C LYS A 330 -4.49 11.66 -25.83
N THR A 331 -3.63 11.26 -26.78
CA THR A 331 -4.05 10.92 -28.14
C THR A 331 -4.80 9.60 -28.21
N ARG A 332 -4.72 8.77 -27.17
CA ARG A 332 -5.32 7.43 -27.10
C ARG A 332 -6.70 7.39 -26.45
N MET A 333 -7.14 8.49 -25.85
CA MET A 333 -8.45 8.59 -25.19
C MET A 333 -9.35 9.58 -25.92
N SER A 334 -10.33 9.05 -26.63
CA SER A 334 -11.27 9.86 -27.40
C SER A 334 -12.44 10.44 -26.59
N CYS A 335 -12.70 9.98 -25.37
CA CYS A 335 -13.78 10.46 -24.50
C CYS A 335 -13.50 10.12 -23.03
N LEU A 336 -12.95 11.08 -22.29
CA LEU A 336 -13.40 11.26 -20.90
C LEU A 336 -14.33 12.47 -20.94
N GLY A 337 -15.63 12.26 -20.79
CA GLY A 337 -16.54 13.33 -20.41
C GLY A 337 -16.18 13.80 -19.00
N CYS A 338 -15.20 14.64 -18.88
CA CYS A 338 -14.76 15.34 -17.69
C CYS A 338 -14.74 16.82 -17.96
#